data_0ca45b13ba0b6e305481bbc5fe6b3843
#
_entry.id   0ca45b13ba0b6e305481bbc5fe6b3843
#
_cell.length_a   1.000
_cell.length_b   1.000
_cell.length_c   1.000
_cell.angle_alpha   90.00
_cell.angle_beta   90.00
_cell.angle_gamma   90.00
#
_symmetry.space_group_name_H-M   'P 1'
#
loop_
_entity.id
_entity.type
_entity.pdbx_description
1 polymer ?
#
loop_
_entity_poly.entity_id
_entity_poly.type
_entity_poly.pdbx_seq_one_letter_code
_entity_poly.pdbx_strand_id
1 'polypeptide(L)'
;VEAAFKAGAAGALVSKPVTGGPTILVDDVLVALEMMGIAARARSGAIRTAVTGSVGKTSVKEMLARIYRAAGPAHWNVKSFNNHWGVPLTLARMPEATERAVFEIGMSTPGEIAPRSQMVRPHVGIVTCIAGAHLEGLGSLEAVANEKADIFAGMEAGGTFILPADDAFRDQLSARARELCPTGNLETFGAAEDATARVTGYETNGVTSRISIDVIGQRAELEIAAVGKHWALNAAAALLAASQTGLSVADCAEALSGYTPPAGRGTVEQIALPQGGQFTLVDDAYNANPASMRAALSALAQRSGGRRLVALGEMLEIGEESAREHAGLAPDVVASGAEGVFLAGDKMTHLAEALPPSLQQVWAPKADELWNALLNAVRDGDVLL
;
A
#
# COMPACT_ATOMS: atom_id res chain seq x y z
N VAL A 1 -5.74 -30.34 0.51
CA VAL A 1 -5.26 -30.93 -0.75
C VAL A 1 -6.43 -31.46 -1.58
N GLU A 2 -7.33 -32.27 -1.03
CA GLU A 2 -8.49 -32.82 -1.77
C GLU A 2 -9.36 -31.72 -2.41
N ALA A 3 -9.64 -30.64 -1.68
CA ALA A 3 -10.40 -29.49 -2.21
C ALA A 3 -9.68 -28.83 -3.39
N ALA A 4 -8.35 -28.78 -3.38
CA ALA A 4 -7.57 -28.24 -4.49
C ALA A 4 -7.66 -29.13 -5.74
N PHE A 5 -7.59 -30.47 -5.57
CA PHE A 5 -7.77 -31.39 -6.69
C PHE A 5 -9.21 -31.33 -7.26
N LYS A 6 -10.23 -31.25 -6.40
CA LYS A 6 -11.62 -31.04 -6.82
C LYS A 6 -11.82 -29.71 -7.58
N ALA A 7 -11.01 -28.69 -7.25
CA ALA A 7 -10.99 -27.40 -7.95
C ALA A 7 -10.11 -27.39 -9.21
N GLY A 8 -9.56 -28.54 -9.64
CA GLY A 8 -8.79 -28.68 -10.88
C GLY A 8 -7.28 -28.49 -10.75
N ALA A 9 -6.70 -28.56 -9.54
CA ALA A 9 -5.26 -28.54 -9.38
C ALA A 9 -4.60 -29.73 -10.09
N ALA A 10 -3.60 -29.46 -10.96
CA ALA A 10 -2.85 -30.49 -11.69
C ALA A 10 -1.90 -31.29 -10.81
N GLY A 11 -1.50 -30.73 -9.67
CA GLY A 11 -0.61 -31.36 -8.69
C GLY A 11 -0.58 -30.59 -7.37
N ALA A 12 0.01 -31.17 -6.34
CA ALA A 12 0.19 -30.52 -5.05
C ALA A 12 1.60 -30.75 -4.50
N LEU A 13 2.19 -29.72 -3.90
CA LEU A 13 3.40 -29.79 -3.10
C LEU A 13 2.99 -30.11 -1.66
N VAL A 14 3.50 -31.19 -1.10
CA VAL A 14 3.04 -31.71 0.20
C VAL A 14 4.20 -32.22 1.05
N SER A 15 4.06 -32.11 2.39
CA SER A 15 5.04 -32.65 3.36
C SER A 15 4.63 -34.02 3.93
N LYS A 16 3.45 -34.51 3.56
CA LYS A 16 2.99 -35.84 3.95
C LYS A 16 2.29 -36.50 2.73
N PRO A 17 2.39 -37.82 2.55
CA PRO A 17 1.69 -38.53 1.49
C PRO A 17 0.19 -38.26 1.56
N VAL A 18 -0.40 -37.92 0.42
CA VAL A 18 -1.84 -37.73 0.23
C VAL A 18 -2.30 -38.46 -1.01
N THR A 19 -3.59 -38.81 -1.04
CA THR A 19 -4.25 -39.44 -2.18
C THR A 19 -5.08 -38.43 -2.94
N GLY A 20 -5.50 -38.77 -4.16
CA GLY A 20 -6.48 -37.99 -4.95
C GLY A 20 -5.89 -37.23 -6.14
N GLY A 21 -4.57 -37.24 -6.33
CA GLY A 21 -3.92 -36.60 -7.49
C GLY A 21 -2.39 -36.65 -7.42
N PRO A 22 -1.70 -36.13 -8.46
CA PRO A 22 -0.23 -36.05 -8.49
C PRO A 22 0.32 -35.17 -7.37
N THR A 23 1.37 -35.66 -6.67
CA THR A 23 2.02 -34.90 -5.59
C THR A 23 3.53 -34.91 -5.74
N ILE A 24 4.15 -33.81 -5.28
CA ILE A 24 5.58 -33.73 -5.02
C ILE A 24 5.74 -33.72 -3.49
N LEU A 25 6.35 -34.78 -2.96
CA LEU A 25 6.62 -34.92 -1.54
C LEU A 25 7.94 -34.22 -1.21
N VAL A 26 7.93 -33.35 -0.22
CA VAL A 26 9.06 -32.56 0.26
C VAL A 26 9.11 -32.57 1.78
N ASP A 27 10.25 -32.30 2.36
CA ASP A 27 10.40 -32.25 3.83
C ASP A 27 9.65 -31.02 4.41
N ASP A 28 9.78 -29.87 3.76
CA ASP A 28 9.11 -28.63 4.12
C ASP A 28 8.54 -27.93 2.88
N VAL A 29 7.23 -27.64 2.91
CA VAL A 29 6.52 -27.05 1.76
C VAL A 29 6.94 -25.58 1.54
N LEU A 30 7.21 -24.83 2.62
CA LEU A 30 7.63 -23.44 2.48
C LEU A 30 9.03 -23.35 1.89
N VAL A 31 9.98 -24.10 2.41
CA VAL A 31 11.35 -24.17 1.88
C VAL A 31 11.34 -24.59 0.41
N ALA A 32 10.54 -25.59 0.05
CA ALA A 32 10.42 -26.01 -1.35
C ALA A 32 9.81 -24.92 -2.25
N LEU A 33 8.83 -24.18 -1.75
CA LEU A 33 8.23 -23.04 -2.48
C LEU A 33 9.25 -21.90 -2.66
N GLU A 34 10.06 -21.60 -1.66
CA GLU A 34 11.15 -20.64 -1.74
C GLU A 34 12.18 -21.05 -2.80
N MET A 35 12.60 -22.33 -2.80
CA MET A 35 13.50 -22.88 -3.84
C MET A 35 12.90 -22.77 -5.25
N MET A 36 11.60 -23.05 -5.41
CA MET A 36 10.89 -22.85 -6.68
C MET A 36 10.88 -21.38 -7.10
N GLY A 37 10.66 -20.46 -6.16
CA GLY A 37 10.72 -19.02 -6.38
C GLY A 37 12.10 -18.56 -6.85
N ILE A 38 13.16 -19.01 -6.18
CA ILE A 38 14.56 -18.71 -6.54
C ILE A 38 14.89 -19.26 -7.92
N ALA A 39 14.47 -20.48 -8.25
CA ALA A 39 14.68 -21.09 -9.55
C ALA A 39 13.92 -20.32 -10.67
N ALA A 40 12.68 -19.92 -10.40
CA ALA A 40 11.89 -19.11 -11.34
C ALA A 40 12.53 -17.73 -11.59
N ARG A 41 13.06 -17.07 -10.54
CA ARG A 41 13.84 -15.84 -10.69
C ARG A 41 15.09 -16.07 -11.52
N ALA A 42 15.84 -17.14 -11.27
CA ALA A 42 17.11 -17.41 -11.94
C ALA A 42 16.98 -17.65 -13.46
N ARG A 43 15.83 -18.17 -13.91
CA ARG A 43 15.57 -18.40 -15.36
C ARG A 43 15.08 -17.15 -16.09
N SER A 44 14.65 -16.08 -15.37
CA SER A 44 14.11 -14.86 -15.95
C SER A 44 15.12 -13.72 -15.92
N GLY A 45 15.24 -12.98 -17.03
CA GLY A 45 15.99 -11.74 -17.14
C GLY A 45 15.25 -10.49 -16.65
N ALA A 46 14.11 -10.64 -15.98
CA ALA A 46 13.27 -9.52 -15.54
C ALA A 46 14.02 -8.50 -14.67
N ILE A 47 13.82 -7.22 -14.97
CA ILE A 47 14.16 -6.14 -14.03
C ILE A 47 13.14 -6.17 -12.90
N ARG A 48 13.62 -6.33 -11.67
CA ARG A 48 12.78 -6.54 -10.48
C ARG A 48 12.79 -5.30 -9.61
N THR A 49 11.60 -4.82 -9.26
CA THR A 49 11.37 -3.75 -8.29
C THR A 49 10.79 -4.35 -7.02
N ALA A 50 11.27 -3.96 -5.85
CA ALA A 50 10.69 -4.31 -4.56
C ALA A 50 10.15 -3.06 -3.86
N VAL A 51 8.99 -3.18 -3.21
CA VAL A 51 8.31 -2.07 -2.52
C VAL A 51 7.98 -2.46 -1.10
N THR A 52 8.42 -1.66 -0.13
CA THR A 52 7.98 -1.74 1.27
C THR A 52 7.61 -0.34 1.79
N GLY A 53 7.23 -0.26 3.06
CA GLY A 53 6.85 0.98 3.75
C GLY A 53 5.69 0.75 4.72
N SER A 54 5.38 1.73 5.54
CA SER A 54 4.26 1.65 6.47
C SER A 54 2.91 1.77 5.74
N VAL A 55 2.78 2.74 4.85
CA VAL A 55 1.59 3.00 4.01
C VAL A 55 2.01 3.13 2.54
N GLY A 56 1.10 2.92 1.60
CA GLY A 56 1.35 3.15 0.16
C GLY A 56 1.95 1.99 -0.62
N LYS A 57 2.45 0.93 0.04
CA LYS A 57 3.06 -0.24 -0.62
C LYS A 57 2.24 -0.79 -1.79
N THR A 58 1.01 -1.18 -1.52
CA THR A 58 0.13 -1.77 -2.54
C THR A 58 -0.22 -0.76 -3.63
N SER A 59 -0.44 0.50 -3.27
CA SER A 59 -0.76 1.56 -4.23
C SER A 59 0.40 1.78 -5.21
N VAL A 60 1.64 1.90 -4.71
CA VAL A 60 2.84 2.03 -5.56
C VAL A 60 3.05 0.77 -6.39
N LYS A 61 2.88 -0.43 -5.81
CA LYS A 61 2.97 -1.71 -6.53
C LYS A 61 1.93 -1.80 -7.67
N GLU A 62 0.67 -1.43 -7.44
CA GLU A 62 -0.36 -1.46 -8.48
C GLU A 62 -0.12 -0.39 -9.57
N MET A 63 0.38 0.79 -9.21
CA MET A 63 0.80 1.81 -10.17
C MET A 63 1.94 1.29 -11.06
N LEU A 64 2.98 0.69 -10.47
CA LEU A 64 4.07 0.07 -11.20
C LEU A 64 3.60 -1.10 -12.07
N ALA A 65 2.73 -1.96 -11.55
CA ALA A 65 2.17 -3.07 -12.32
C ALA A 65 1.41 -2.57 -13.58
N ARG A 66 0.67 -1.47 -13.46
CA ARG A 66 -0.02 -0.83 -14.57
C ARG A 66 0.97 -0.29 -15.61
N ILE A 67 2.01 0.44 -15.17
CA ILE A 67 3.05 0.98 -16.05
C ILE A 67 3.80 -0.17 -16.74
N TYR A 68 4.26 -1.16 -16.01
CA TYR A 68 5.02 -2.28 -16.56
C TYR A 68 4.20 -3.10 -17.55
N ARG A 69 2.91 -3.34 -17.26
CA ARG A 69 2.02 -4.04 -18.19
C ARG A 69 1.78 -3.27 -19.50
N ALA A 70 1.75 -1.95 -19.45
CA ALA A 70 1.65 -1.12 -20.65
C ALA A 70 2.92 -1.17 -21.50
N ALA A 71 4.08 -1.38 -20.85
CA ALA A 71 5.39 -1.44 -21.52
C ALA A 71 5.79 -2.82 -22.04
N GLY A 72 5.11 -3.91 -21.63
CA GLY A 72 5.44 -5.27 -22.07
C GLY A 72 5.09 -6.37 -21.05
N PRO A 73 5.67 -7.57 -21.19
CA PRO A 73 5.47 -8.68 -20.27
C PRO A 73 5.83 -8.34 -18.84
N ALA A 74 4.84 -8.30 -17.96
CA ALA A 74 5.01 -7.87 -16.57
C ALA A 74 4.47 -8.89 -15.56
N HIS A 75 5.06 -8.89 -14.36
CA HIS A 75 4.65 -9.78 -13.27
C HIS A 75 4.62 -9.06 -11.92
N TRP A 76 3.64 -9.38 -11.06
CA TRP A 76 3.50 -8.75 -9.73
C TRP A 76 2.74 -9.61 -8.74
N ASN A 77 2.79 -9.26 -7.44
CA ASN A 77 1.98 -9.91 -6.42
C ASN A 77 0.48 -9.71 -6.69
N VAL A 78 -0.26 -10.79 -6.72
CA VAL A 78 -1.73 -10.73 -6.71
C VAL A 78 -2.18 -10.25 -5.33
N LYS A 79 -3.06 -9.23 -5.28
CA LYS A 79 -3.50 -8.60 -4.03
C LYS A 79 -2.28 -8.15 -3.20
N SER A 80 -2.33 -8.36 -1.87
CA SER A 80 -1.24 -8.04 -0.94
C SER A 80 -0.51 -9.31 -0.47
N PHE A 81 -0.21 -10.24 -1.38
CA PHE A 81 0.58 -11.44 -1.05
C PHE A 81 2.04 -11.07 -0.84
N ASN A 82 2.34 -10.42 0.29
CA ASN A 82 3.62 -9.79 0.63
C ASN A 82 4.37 -10.43 1.80
N ASN A 83 3.82 -11.52 2.37
CA ASN A 83 4.40 -12.25 3.50
C ASN A 83 5.32 -13.41 3.04
N HIS A 84 5.78 -14.24 4.01
CA HIS A 84 6.66 -15.38 3.77
C HIS A 84 6.10 -16.47 2.83
N TRP A 85 4.78 -16.55 2.63
CA TRP A 85 4.16 -17.40 1.60
C TRP A 85 3.97 -16.65 0.28
N GLY A 86 3.58 -15.39 0.36
CA GLY A 86 3.17 -14.60 -0.79
C GLY A 86 4.31 -14.23 -1.73
N VAL A 87 5.46 -13.84 -1.19
CA VAL A 87 6.64 -13.47 -2.00
C VAL A 87 7.20 -14.65 -2.78
N PRO A 88 7.52 -15.82 -2.14
CA PRO A 88 8.00 -16.98 -2.89
C PRO A 88 6.96 -17.54 -3.87
N LEU A 89 5.67 -17.52 -3.54
CA LEU A 89 4.60 -17.89 -4.46
C LEU A 89 4.57 -16.98 -5.70
N THR A 90 4.71 -15.68 -5.50
CA THR A 90 4.77 -14.72 -6.61
C THR A 90 5.96 -15.00 -7.50
N LEU A 91 7.15 -15.19 -6.92
CA LEU A 91 8.35 -15.56 -7.68
C LEU A 91 8.18 -16.87 -8.44
N ALA A 92 7.67 -17.92 -7.79
CA ALA A 92 7.47 -19.24 -8.40
C ALA A 92 6.53 -19.18 -9.62
N ARG A 93 5.58 -18.25 -9.61
CA ARG A 93 4.62 -18.03 -10.70
C ARG A 93 5.15 -17.10 -11.80
N MET A 94 6.32 -16.48 -11.62
CA MET A 94 6.86 -15.52 -12.58
C MET A 94 7.23 -16.23 -13.90
N PRO A 95 6.63 -15.84 -15.04
CA PRO A 95 6.99 -16.39 -16.35
C PRO A 95 8.46 -16.06 -16.72
N GLU A 96 9.09 -16.93 -17.47
CA GLU A 96 10.45 -16.72 -17.96
C GLU A 96 10.56 -15.46 -18.83
N ALA A 97 9.56 -15.23 -19.68
CA ALA A 97 9.48 -14.09 -20.59
C ALA A 97 9.17 -12.75 -19.93
N THR A 98 9.06 -12.70 -18.58
CA THR A 98 8.81 -11.45 -17.87
C THR A 98 9.97 -10.49 -18.08
N GLU A 99 9.67 -9.27 -18.52
CA GLU A 99 10.65 -8.19 -18.71
C GLU A 99 10.79 -7.33 -17.46
N ARG A 100 9.67 -7.06 -16.78
CA ARG A 100 9.64 -6.24 -15.55
C ARG A 100 8.73 -6.87 -14.53
N ALA A 101 9.17 -6.88 -13.27
CA ALA A 101 8.36 -7.40 -12.18
C ALA A 101 8.41 -6.46 -10.98
N VAL A 102 7.30 -6.38 -10.23
CA VAL A 102 7.24 -5.65 -8.96
C VAL A 102 6.75 -6.57 -7.85
N PHE A 103 7.46 -6.53 -6.72
CA PHE A 103 7.19 -7.33 -5.52
C PHE A 103 6.90 -6.42 -4.34
N GLU A 104 5.71 -6.53 -3.77
CA GLU A 104 5.41 -5.95 -2.48
C GLU A 104 6.00 -6.84 -1.38
N ILE A 105 6.79 -6.26 -0.48
CA ILE A 105 7.38 -6.95 0.66
C ILE A 105 6.85 -6.32 1.95
N GLY A 106 6.08 -7.10 2.69
CA GLY A 106 5.53 -6.74 4.00
C GLY A 106 6.27 -7.43 5.14
N MET A 107 5.96 -6.99 6.36
CA MET A 107 6.43 -7.59 7.61
C MET A 107 5.34 -7.49 8.67
N SER A 108 5.42 -8.37 9.66
CA SER A 108 4.70 -8.28 10.93
C SER A 108 5.65 -8.35 12.13
N THR A 109 6.82 -9.00 11.95
CA THR A 109 7.85 -9.17 12.99
C THR A 109 9.23 -8.77 12.45
N PRO A 110 10.20 -8.45 13.35
CA PRO A 110 11.57 -8.12 12.96
C PRO A 110 12.26 -9.25 12.18
N GLY A 111 13.13 -8.86 11.22
CA GLY A 111 13.95 -9.79 10.44
C GLY A 111 13.25 -10.43 9.26
N GLU A 112 12.04 -10.01 8.91
CA GLU A 112 11.26 -10.62 7.84
C GLU A 112 11.55 -10.04 6.44
N ILE A 113 12.00 -8.77 6.34
CA ILE A 113 12.18 -8.11 5.05
C ILE A 113 13.46 -8.55 4.35
N ALA A 114 14.60 -8.65 5.07
CA ALA A 114 15.87 -9.00 4.47
C ALA A 114 15.86 -10.33 3.71
N PRO A 115 15.37 -11.47 4.27
CA PRO A 115 15.34 -12.75 3.56
C PRO A 115 14.47 -12.70 2.29
N ARG A 116 13.34 -11.99 2.34
CA ARG A 116 12.46 -11.84 1.19
C ARG A 116 13.10 -10.98 0.10
N SER A 117 13.80 -9.91 0.48
CA SER A 117 14.56 -9.08 -0.45
C SER A 117 15.68 -9.90 -1.11
N GLN A 118 16.43 -10.67 -0.35
CA GLN A 118 17.47 -11.57 -0.87
C GLN A 118 16.92 -12.62 -1.85
N MET A 119 15.70 -13.09 -1.60
CA MET A 119 15.01 -14.00 -2.51
C MET A 119 14.60 -13.30 -3.81
N VAL A 120 14.09 -12.07 -3.75
CA VAL A 120 13.67 -11.27 -4.92
C VAL A 120 14.89 -10.76 -5.70
N ARG A 121 15.95 -10.33 -5.04
CA ARG A 121 17.13 -9.64 -5.61
C ARG A 121 16.71 -8.46 -6.50
N PRO A 122 16.16 -7.38 -5.92
CA PRO A 122 15.65 -6.26 -6.70
C PRO A 122 16.77 -5.42 -7.32
N HIS A 123 16.50 -4.87 -8.50
CA HIS A 123 17.33 -3.83 -9.15
C HIS A 123 16.91 -2.44 -8.66
N VAL A 124 15.64 -2.30 -8.26
CA VAL A 124 15.08 -1.06 -7.69
C VAL A 124 14.37 -1.41 -6.40
N GLY A 125 14.75 -0.76 -5.30
CA GLY A 125 14.12 -0.92 -3.99
C GLY A 125 13.45 0.38 -3.55
N ILE A 126 12.21 0.31 -3.04
CA ILE A 126 11.42 1.48 -2.64
C ILE A 126 10.97 1.35 -1.20
N VAL A 127 11.22 2.39 -0.39
CA VAL A 127 10.54 2.60 0.88
C VAL A 127 9.55 3.74 0.71
N THR A 128 8.24 3.48 0.89
CA THR A 128 7.21 4.49 0.62
C THR A 128 7.11 5.55 1.70
N CYS A 129 7.09 5.15 2.96
CA CYS A 129 7.16 6.03 4.14
C CYS A 129 7.40 5.22 5.41
N ILE A 130 7.80 5.93 6.48
CA ILE A 130 7.87 5.41 7.86
C ILE A 130 6.76 6.03 8.67
N ALA A 131 5.93 5.20 9.27
CA ALA A 131 4.83 5.63 10.14
C ALA A 131 4.53 4.54 11.17
N GLY A 132 3.71 4.87 12.17
CA GLY A 132 3.31 3.97 13.26
C GLY A 132 2.45 2.80 12.80
N ALA A 133 3.09 1.83 12.14
CA ALA A 133 2.51 0.55 11.78
C ALA A 133 3.39 -0.56 12.36
N HIS A 134 2.79 -1.63 12.89
CA HIS A 134 3.49 -2.76 13.51
C HIS A 134 4.35 -2.38 14.72
N LEU A 135 3.99 -1.30 15.44
CA LEU A 135 4.74 -0.83 16.61
C LEU A 135 4.74 -1.85 17.75
N GLU A 136 3.67 -2.64 17.89
CA GLU A 136 3.58 -3.70 18.90
C GLU A 136 4.72 -4.72 18.77
N GLY A 137 5.11 -5.07 17.53
CA GLY A 137 6.18 -6.04 17.27
C GLY A 137 7.59 -5.46 17.25
N LEU A 138 7.74 -4.17 16.90
CA LEU A 138 9.03 -3.52 16.64
C LEU A 138 9.45 -2.53 17.72
N GLY A 139 8.52 -2.04 18.55
CA GLY A 139 8.77 -1.20 19.72
C GLY A 139 9.02 0.29 19.43
N SER A 140 9.59 0.66 18.27
CA SER A 140 9.85 2.08 17.94
C SER A 140 9.80 2.35 16.43
N LEU A 141 9.66 3.63 16.05
CA LEU A 141 9.71 4.06 14.65
C LEU A 141 11.10 3.89 14.03
N GLU A 142 12.16 4.03 14.82
CA GLU A 142 13.54 3.77 14.41
C GLU A 142 13.73 2.29 14.03
N ALA A 143 13.17 1.37 14.81
CA ALA A 143 13.19 -0.05 14.50
C ALA A 143 12.37 -0.37 13.24
N VAL A 144 11.21 0.28 13.06
CA VAL A 144 10.41 0.19 11.82
C VAL A 144 11.21 0.70 10.62
N ALA A 145 11.94 1.82 10.74
CA ALA A 145 12.76 2.37 9.67
C ALA A 145 13.92 1.42 9.30
N ASN A 146 14.61 0.86 10.28
CA ASN A 146 15.69 -0.11 10.05
C ASN A 146 15.18 -1.37 9.36
N GLU A 147 14.12 -1.98 9.86
CA GLU A 147 13.52 -3.17 9.25
C GLU A 147 13.08 -2.92 7.80
N LYS A 148 12.46 -1.76 7.52
CA LYS A 148 12.06 -1.42 6.15
C LYS A 148 13.25 -1.16 5.23
N ALA A 149 14.33 -0.56 5.75
CA ALA A 149 15.57 -0.37 4.99
C ALA A 149 16.24 -1.71 4.63
N ASP A 150 15.95 -2.79 5.35
CA ASP A 150 16.44 -4.13 5.03
C ASP A 150 15.91 -4.69 3.70
N ILE A 151 14.98 -3.97 3.03
CA ILE A 151 14.63 -4.24 1.62
C ILE A 151 15.86 -4.11 0.71
N PHE A 152 16.86 -3.35 1.11
CA PHE A 152 18.09 -3.16 0.34
C PHE A 152 19.13 -4.26 0.54
N ALA A 153 18.92 -5.17 1.49
CA ALA A 153 19.84 -6.29 1.77
C ALA A 153 19.96 -7.31 0.63
N GLY A 154 18.95 -7.37 -0.25
CA GLY A 154 18.94 -8.27 -1.40
C GLY A 154 19.22 -7.58 -2.74
N MET A 155 19.53 -6.29 -2.77
CA MET A 155 19.70 -5.53 -4.00
C MET A 155 20.79 -6.09 -4.91
N GLU A 156 20.55 -6.04 -6.22
CA GLU A 156 21.59 -6.24 -7.22
C GLU A 156 22.64 -5.12 -7.13
N ALA A 157 23.90 -5.45 -7.38
CA ALA A 157 25.00 -4.46 -7.38
C ALA A 157 24.70 -3.31 -8.38
N GLY A 158 24.85 -2.07 -7.93
CA GLY A 158 24.54 -0.89 -8.73
C GLY A 158 23.05 -0.59 -8.86
N GLY A 159 22.19 -1.30 -8.13
CA GLY A 159 20.75 -1.05 -8.09
C GLY A 159 20.39 0.31 -7.49
N THR A 160 19.16 0.73 -7.64
CA THR A 160 18.67 2.04 -7.16
C THR A 160 17.78 1.89 -5.93
N PHE A 161 18.11 2.60 -4.83
CA PHE A 161 17.19 2.77 -3.70
C PHE A 161 16.44 4.09 -3.81
N ILE A 162 15.12 4.00 -3.63
CA ILE A 162 14.22 5.14 -3.73
C ILE A 162 13.60 5.38 -2.36
N LEU A 163 13.83 6.57 -1.81
CA LEU A 163 13.44 6.96 -0.46
C LEU A 163 12.52 8.18 -0.47
N PRO A 164 11.61 8.31 0.52
CA PRO A 164 10.80 9.52 0.67
C PRO A 164 11.69 10.69 1.14
N ALA A 165 11.72 11.78 0.36
CA ALA A 165 12.52 12.97 0.64
C ALA A 165 12.05 13.73 1.88
N ASP A 166 10.74 13.72 2.12
CA ASP A 166 10.08 14.47 3.20
C ASP A 166 9.95 13.67 4.51
N ASP A 167 10.46 12.43 4.55
CA ASP A 167 10.33 11.56 5.71
C ASP A 167 11.38 11.89 6.79
N ALA A 168 10.96 11.94 8.04
CA ALA A 168 11.84 12.21 9.17
C ALA A 168 12.99 11.19 9.32
N PHE A 169 12.81 9.98 8.78
CA PHE A 169 13.80 8.90 8.82
C PHE A 169 14.67 8.80 7.55
N ARG A 170 14.61 9.80 6.65
CA ARG A 170 15.37 9.83 5.39
C ARG A 170 16.86 9.54 5.58
N ASP A 171 17.49 10.18 6.55
CA ASP A 171 18.94 10.02 6.80
C ASP A 171 19.27 8.62 7.32
N GLN A 172 18.46 8.10 8.22
CA GLN A 172 18.61 6.72 8.75
C GLN A 172 18.43 5.68 7.63
N LEU A 173 17.38 5.82 6.82
CA LEU A 173 17.13 4.97 5.65
C LEU A 173 18.29 5.03 4.67
N SER A 174 18.82 6.22 4.38
CA SER A 174 19.94 6.44 3.47
C SER A 174 21.23 5.80 3.99
N ALA A 175 21.51 5.95 5.28
CA ALA A 175 22.68 5.34 5.91
C ALA A 175 22.61 3.80 5.84
N ARG A 176 21.46 3.23 6.21
CA ARG A 176 21.25 1.77 6.18
C ARG A 176 21.29 1.21 4.76
N ALA A 177 20.73 1.91 3.77
CA ALA A 177 20.78 1.51 2.37
C ALA A 177 22.22 1.44 1.85
N ARG A 178 23.04 2.43 2.15
CA ARG A 178 24.47 2.44 1.77
C ARG A 178 25.30 1.37 2.46
N GLU A 179 24.97 1.04 3.73
CA GLU A 179 25.59 -0.08 4.42
C GLU A 179 25.29 -1.41 3.74
N LEU A 180 24.03 -1.66 3.38
CA LEU A 180 23.54 -2.92 2.82
C LEU A 180 23.91 -3.10 1.33
N CYS A 181 23.97 -2.01 0.58
CA CYS A 181 24.33 -2.01 -0.85
C CYS A 181 25.23 -0.80 -1.18
N PRO A 182 26.55 -0.88 -0.87
CA PRO A 182 27.49 0.24 -1.02
C PRO A 182 27.63 0.78 -2.45
N THR A 183 27.32 -0.03 -3.45
CA THR A 183 27.39 0.33 -4.88
C THR A 183 26.09 0.86 -5.45
N GLY A 184 25.03 0.92 -4.64
CA GLY A 184 23.71 1.37 -5.08
C GLY A 184 23.60 2.88 -5.23
N ASN A 185 22.69 3.30 -6.07
CA ASN A 185 22.37 4.71 -6.32
C ASN A 185 21.20 5.15 -5.45
N LEU A 186 21.31 6.31 -4.81
CA LEU A 186 20.25 6.88 -4.00
C LEU A 186 19.45 7.90 -4.82
N GLU A 187 18.15 7.69 -4.88
CA GLU A 187 17.19 8.59 -5.48
C GLU A 187 16.07 8.88 -4.46
N THR A 188 15.39 10.00 -4.61
CA THR A 188 14.35 10.42 -3.67
C THR A 188 13.08 10.87 -4.38
N PHE A 189 11.94 10.72 -3.71
CA PHE A 189 10.66 11.27 -4.17
C PHE A 189 9.97 12.04 -3.05
N GLY A 190 9.21 13.07 -3.39
CA GLY A 190 8.53 13.88 -2.38
C GLY A 190 8.06 15.23 -2.90
N ALA A 191 7.74 16.13 -1.96
CA ALA A 191 7.49 17.53 -2.23
C ALA A 191 8.73 18.43 -1.97
N ALA A 192 9.74 17.90 -1.28
CA ALA A 192 10.99 18.60 -1.00
C ALA A 192 11.67 19.08 -2.30
N GLU A 193 12.35 20.24 -2.22
CA GLU A 193 12.98 20.86 -3.40
C GLU A 193 14.11 20.02 -3.98
N ASP A 194 14.76 19.22 -3.17
CA ASP A 194 15.88 18.34 -3.53
C ASP A 194 15.42 16.91 -3.91
N ALA A 195 14.11 16.65 -3.99
CA ALA A 195 13.62 15.35 -4.40
C ALA A 195 13.88 15.11 -5.90
N THR A 196 14.41 13.93 -6.23
CA THR A 196 14.67 13.49 -7.62
C THR A 196 13.38 13.37 -8.43
N ALA A 197 12.30 12.87 -7.82
CA ALA A 197 10.94 12.94 -8.35
C ALA A 197 10.13 13.86 -7.45
N ARG A 198 10.00 15.12 -7.85
CA ARG A 198 9.35 16.16 -7.07
C ARG A 198 7.92 16.37 -7.50
N VAL A 199 6.97 16.26 -6.59
CA VAL A 199 5.59 16.72 -6.79
C VAL A 199 5.57 18.25 -6.83
N THR A 200 5.31 18.82 -7.99
CA THR A 200 5.31 20.27 -8.24
C THR A 200 3.93 20.87 -8.26
N GLY A 201 2.88 20.05 -8.45
CA GLY A 201 1.50 20.49 -8.44
C GLY A 201 0.53 19.37 -8.06
N TYR A 202 -0.50 19.73 -7.31
CA TYR A 202 -1.62 18.87 -6.96
C TYR A 202 -2.90 19.70 -6.92
N GLU A 203 -3.84 19.38 -7.79
CA GLU A 203 -5.16 19.98 -7.85
C GLU A 203 -6.22 18.88 -7.87
N THR A 204 -7.35 19.11 -7.21
CA THR A 204 -8.46 18.17 -7.22
C THR A 204 -9.80 18.88 -7.40
N ASN A 205 -10.70 18.25 -8.14
CA ASN A 205 -12.11 18.64 -8.25
C ASN A 205 -13.01 17.91 -7.24
N GLY A 206 -12.42 17.15 -6.31
CA GLY A 206 -13.12 16.33 -5.32
C GLY A 206 -13.49 14.92 -5.80
N VAL A 207 -13.20 14.59 -7.07
CA VAL A 207 -13.43 13.26 -7.68
C VAL A 207 -12.14 12.71 -8.28
N THR A 208 -11.48 13.54 -9.09
CA THR A 208 -10.16 13.22 -9.69
C THR A 208 -9.12 14.20 -9.19
N SER A 209 -7.85 13.85 -9.36
CA SER A 209 -6.73 14.73 -9.06
C SER A 209 -5.81 14.85 -10.26
N ARG A 210 -5.44 16.09 -10.60
CA ARG A 210 -4.39 16.43 -11.56
C ARG A 210 -3.09 16.61 -10.77
N ILE A 211 -2.04 15.91 -11.22
CA ILE A 211 -0.76 15.86 -10.54
C ILE A 211 0.32 16.27 -11.53
N SER A 212 1.19 17.19 -11.11
CA SER A 212 2.39 17.57 -11.84
C SER A 212 3.62 17.09 -11.06
N ILE A 213 4.53 16.38 -11.71
CA ILE A 213 5.74 15.81 -11.10
C ILE A 213 6.92 16.14 -12.03
N ASP A 214 8.00 16.63 -11.45
CA ASP A 214 9.31 16.67 -12.11
C ASP A 214 10.07 15.38 -11.76
N VAL A 215 10.43 14.59 -12.74
CA VAL A 215 11.18 13.35 -12.57
C VAL A 215 12.51 13.49 -13.30
N ILE A 216 13.59 13.72 -12.57
CA ILE A 216 14.96 13.89 -13.13
C ILE A 216 14.98 15.01 -14.21
N GLY A 217 14.32 16.15 -13.93
CA GLY A 217 14.22 17.28 -14.86
C GLY A 217 13.23 17.09 -16.02
N GLN A 218 12.45 16.01 -16.03
CA GLN A 218 11.40 15.75 -17.02
C GLN A 218 10.03 15.95 -16.37
N ARG A 219 9.25 16.89 -16.90
CA ARG A 219 7.91 17.17 -16.39
C ARG A 219 6.91 16.10 -16.84
N ALA A 220 6.21 15.50 -15.89
CA ALA A 220 5.09 14.60 -16.09
C ALA A 220 3.81 15.25 -15.56
N GLU A 221 2.73 15.14 -16.32
CA GLU A 221 1.37 15.53 -15.90
C GLU A 221 0.45 14.34 -16.07
N LEU A 222 -0.35 14.04 -15.07
CA LEU A 222 -1.30 12.93 -15.10
C LEU A 222 -2.56 13.29 -14.31
N GLU A 223 -3.65 12.66 -14.67
CA GLU A 223 -4.90 12.72 -13.91
C GLU A 223 -5.25 11.32 -13.42
N ILE A 224 -5.60 11.20 -12.15
CA ILE A 224 -6.00 9.94 -11.52
C ILE A 224 -7.39 10.04 -10.89
N ALA A 225 -8.13 8.95 -10.86
CA ALA A 225 -9.45 8.85 -10.22
C ALA A 225 -9.32 8.61 -8.70
N ALA A 226 -8.58 9.49 -8.02
CA ALA A 226 -8.34 9.43 -6.59
C ALA A 226 -8.15 10.83 -6.01
N VAL A 227 -8.50 11.03 -4.74
CA VAL A 227 -8.38 12.30 -4.02
C VAL A 227 -7.43 12.13 -2.84
N GLY A 228 -6.50 13.05 -2.66
CA GLY A 228 -5.53 13.08 -1.56
C GLY A 228 -4.09 13.20 -2.04
N LYS A 229 -3.31 14.07 -1.38
CA LYS A 229 -1.90 14.34 -1.74
C LYS A 229 -1.00 13.10 -1.68
N HIS A 230 -1.33 12.11 -0.83
CA HIS A 230 -0.57 10.86 -0.75
C HIS A 230 -0.56 10.08 -2.09
N TRP A 231 -1.58 10.26 -2.94
CA TRP A 231 -1.58 9.66 -4.28
C TRP A 231 -0.56 10.30 -5.21
N ALA A 232 -0.31 11.61 -5.06
CA ALA A 232 0.74 12.28 -5.81
C ALA A 232 2.12 11.79 -5.42
N LEU A 233 2.37 11.56 -4.12
CA LEU A 233 3.62 10.97 -3.62
C LEU A 233 3.81 9.53 -4.12
N ASN A 234 2.76 8.71 -4.07
CA ASN A 234 2.80 7.34 -4.61
C ASN A 234 3.09 7.33 -6.12
N ALA A 235 2.49 8.27 -6.88
CA ALA A 235 2.75 8.41 -8.31
C ALA A 235 4.20 8.84 -8.58
N ALA A 236 4.76 9.78 -7.80
CA ALA A 236 6.16 10.20 -7.92
C ALA A 236 7.12 9.02 -7.70
N ALA A 237 6.89 8.23 -6.64
CA ALA A 237 7.66 7.01 -6.37
C ALA A 237 7.56 6.00 -7.53
N ALA A 238 6.35 5.78 -8.07
CA ALA A 238 6.13 4.85 -9.16
C ALA A 238 6.77 5.30 -10.47
N LEU A 239 6.65 6.58 -10.84
CA LEU A 239 7.26 7.13 -12.05
C LEU A 239 8.79 7.07 -11.97
N LEU A 240 9.36 7.48 -10.83
CA LEU A 240 10.80 7.40 -10.60
C LEU A 240 11.31 5.96 -10.71
N ALA A 241 10.64 5.02 -10.03
CA ALA A 241 11.04 3.62 -10.07
C ALA A 241 10.93 3.02 -11.48
N ALA A 242 9.88 3.36 -12.22
CA ALA A 242 9.70 2.89 -13.59
C ALA A 242 10.79 3.46 -14.53
N SER A 243 11.17 4.73 -14.37
CA SER A 243 12.25 5.34 -15.16
C SER A 243 13.61 4.63 -14.93
N GLN A 244 13.87 4.15 -13.70
CA GLN A 244 15.08 3.37 -13.39
C GLN A 244 15.08 1.98 -14.07
N THR A 245 13.96 1.55 -14.64
CA THR A 245 13.88 0.30 -15.44
C THR A 245 14.03 0.54 -16.96
N GLY A 246 14.48 1.74 -17.36
CA GLY A 246 14.70 2.11 -18.77
C GLY A 246 13.43 2.58 -19.51
N LEU A 247 12.33 2.83 -18.81
CA LEU A 247 11.11 3.40 -19.40
C LEU A 247 11.18 4.92 -19.45
N SER A 248 10.61 5.53 -20.49
CA SER A 248 10.50 6.99 -20.55
C SER A 248 9.48 7.50 -19.52
N VAL A 249 9.75 8.66 -18.93
CA VAL A 249 8.86 9.31 -17.96
C VAL A 249 7.51 9.63 -18.62
N ALA A 250 7.49 10.02 -19.88
CA ALA A 250 6.28 10.35 -20.62
C ALA A 250 5.36 9.12 -20.78
N ASP A 251 5.92 7.98 -21.22
CA ASP A 251 5.13 6.74 -21.39
C ASP A 251 4.60 6.22 -20.04
N CYS A 252 5.42 6.36 -18.97
CA CYS A 252 5.00 6.00 -17.62
C CYS A 252 3.83 6.87 -17.14
N ALA A 253 3.87 8.18 -17.38
CA ALA A 253 2.81 9.11 -17.00
C ALA A 253 1.52 8.84 -17.80
N GLU A 254 1.63 8.59 -19.10
CA GLU A 254 0.50 8.20 -19.95
C GLU A 254 -0.14 6.89 -19.46
N ALA A 255 0.66 5.87 -19.21
CA ALA A 255 0.19 4.60 -18.69
C ALA A 255 -0.52 4.73 -17.34
N LEU A 256 -0.08 5.66 -16.48
CA LEU A 256 -0.65 5.89 -15.17
C LEU A 256 -1.90 6.80 -15.21
N SER A 257 -2.09 7.60 -16.26
CA SER A 257 -3.28 8.43 -16.39
C SER A 257 -4.56 7.60 -16.37
N GLY A 258 -5.60 8.11 -15.69
CA GLY A 258 -6.85 7.38 -15.43
C GLY A 258 -6.68 6.20 -14.45
N TYR A 259 -5.61 6.18 -13.66
CA TYR A 259 -5.46 5.17 -12.59
C TYR A 259 -6.60 5.26 -11.58
N THR A 260 -7.14 4.11 -11.20
CA THR A 260 -8.16 3.96 -10.17
C THR A 260 -7.58 3.11 -9.02
N PRO A 261 -7.74 3.53 -7.77
CA PRO A 261 -7.31 2.76 -6.61
C PRO A 261 -7.87 1.33 -6.60
N PRO A 262 -7.12 0.34 -6.10
CA PRO A 262 -7.67 -0.99 -5.87
C PRO A 262 -8.68 -0.98 -4.72
N ALA A 263 -9.58 -1.97 -4.71
CA ALA A 263 -10.63 -2.12 -3.69
C ALA A 263 -10.10 -2.00 -2.25
N GLY A 264 -10.83 -1.29 -1.41
CA GLY A 264 -10.47 -1.04 -0.02
C GLY A 264 -9.35 -0.02 0.18
N ARG A 265 -8.97 0.76 -0.85
CA ARG A 265 -7.88 1.75 -0.77
C ARG A 265 -8.29 3.10 -1.36
N GLY A 266 -9.44 3.61 -0.90
CA GLY A 266 -9.99 4.87 -1.37
C GLY A 266 -10.78 4.73 -2.66
N THR A 267 -11.26 3.53 -2.99
CA THR A 267 -12.20 3.31 -4.10
C THR A 267 -13.50 4.05 -3.85
N VAL A 268 -14.09 4.54 -4.94
CA VAL A 268 -15.31 5.35 -4.88
C VAL A 268 -16.43 4.62 -5.59
N GLU A 269 -17.55 4.43 -4.90
CA GLU A 269 -18.74 3.77 -5.42
C GLU A 269 -19.98 4.64 -5.20
N GLN A 270 -20.92 4.61 -6.14
CA GLN A 270 -22.23 5.22 -5.98
C GLN A 270 -23.21 4.14 -5.49
N ILE A 271 -23.71 4.31 -4.28
CA ILE A 271 -24.61 3.34 -3.63
C ILE A 271 -26.03 3.87 -3.68
N ALA A 272 -26.94 3.15 -4.33
CA ALA A 272 -28.34 3.49 -4.39
C ALA A 272 -29.03 3.31 -3.01
N LEU A 273 -29.86 4.26 -2.62
CA LEU A 273 -30.65 4.21 -1.41
C LEU A 273 -32.00 3.52 -1.67
N PRO A 274 -32.54 2.68 -0.76
CA PRO A 274 -33.81 2.00 -0.92
C PRO A 274 -35.01 2.95 -1.15
N GLN A 275 -34.95 4.14 -0.56
CA GLN A 275 -35.95 5.18 -0.66
C GLN A 275 -35.79 6.11 -1.89
N GLY A 276 -34.85 5.84 -2.76
CA GLY A 276 -34.45 6.68 -3.90
C GLY A 276 -33.32 7.63 -3.58
N GLY A 277 -32.58 8.04 -4.62
CA GLY A 277 -31.33 8.78 -4.50
C GLY A 277 -30.12 7.85 -4.32
N GLN A 278 -28.94 8.43 -4.11
CA GLN A 278 -27.67 7.71 -3.96
C GLN A 278 -26.68 8.49 -3.09
N PHE A 279 -25.74 7.81 -2.49
CA PHE A 279 -24.61 8.41 -1.80
C PHE A 279 -23.28 7.90 -2.35
N THR A 280 -22.22 8.65 -2.11
CA THR A 280 -20.86 8.27 -2.49
C THR A 280 -20.21 7.52 -1.33
N LEU A 281 -19.87 6.25 -1.54
CA LEU A 281 -19.03 5.47 -0.63
C LEU A 281 -17.56 5.60 -1.02
N VAL A 282 -16.71 5.95 -0.07
CA VAL A 282 -15.25 5.91 -0.20
C VAL A 282 -14.75 4.74 0.64
N ASP A 283 -14.47 3.62 -0.01
CA ASP A 283 -13.98 2.42 0.66
C ASP A 283 -12.46 2.46 0.82
N ASP A 284 -11.98 2.72 2.04
CA ASP A 284 -10.56 2.66 2.44
C ASP A 284 -10.34 1.66 3.61
N ALA A 285 -11.16 0.61 3.66
CA ALA A 285 -11.28 -0.31 4.79
C ALA A 285 -10.31 -1.50 4.76
N TYR A 286 -9.36 -1.55 3.82
CA TYR A 286 -8.44 -2.69 3.71
C TYR A 286 -7.55 -2.87 4.94
N ASN A 287 -7.01 -1.77 5.48
CA ASN A 287 -6.20 -1.73 6.70
C ASN A 287 -6.20 -0.32 7.28
N ALA A 288 -6.00 -0.20 8.59
CA ALA A 288 -5.97 1.08 9.27
C ALA A 288 -4.71 1.22 10.14
N ASN A 289 -4.06 2.38 10.04
CA ASN A 289 -3.04 2.86 10.96
C ASN A 289 -3.15 4.39 11.07
N PRO A 290 -2.49 5.05 12.05
CA PRO A 290 -2.65 6.48 12.26
C PRO A 290 -2.40 7.34 11.00
N ALA A 291 -1.38 7.00 10.20
CA ALA A 291 -1.04 7.75 9.01
C ALA A 291 -2.07 7.56 7.88
N SER A 292 -2.53 6.34 7.64
CA SER A 292 -3.55 6.08 6.62
C SER A 292 -4.90 6.69 6.98
N MET A 293 -5.30 6.63 8.25
CA MET A 293 -6.53 7.25 8.74
C MET A 293 -6.51 8.77 8.54
N ARG A 294 -5.42 9.44 8.94
CA ARG A 294 -5.24 10.89 8.71
C ARG A 294 -5.26 11.24 7.23
N ALA A 295 -4.62 10.43 6.38
CA ALA A 295 -4.62 10.64 4.94
C ALA A 295 -6.04 10.51 4.33
N ALA A 296 -6.82 9.51 4.76
CA ALA A 296 -8.19 9.29 4.31
C ALA A 296 -9.13 10.43 4.76
N LEU A 297 -9.03 10.87 6.02
CA LEU A 297 -9.79 12.01 6.56
C LEU A 297 -9.43 13.32 5.83
N SER A 298 -8.15 13.58 5.58
CA SER A 298 -7.69 14.72 4.79
C SER A 298 -8.20 14.67 3.33
N ALA A 299 -8.27 13.49 2.73
CA ALA A 299 -8.86 13.31 1.41
C ALA A 299 -10.37 13.55 1.41
N LEU A 300 -11.08 13.09 2.44
CA LEU A 300 -12.52 13.36 2.62
C LEU A 300 -12.81 14.86 2.65
N ALA A 301 -12.00 15.64 3.35
CA ALA A 301 -12.14 17.11 3.42
C ALA A 301 -12.11 17.79 2.04
N GLN A 302 -11.44 17.20 1.06
CA GLN A 302 -11.27 17.73 -0.29
C GLN A 302 -12.33 17.22 -1.28
N ARG A 303 -13.17 16.26 -0.86
CA ARG A 303 -14.20 15.72 -1.76
C ARG A 303 -15.34 16.68 -1.96
N SER A 304 -15.83 16.73 -3.19
CA SER A 304 -17.11 17.40 -3.54
C SER A 304 -18.28 16.50 -3.16
N GLY A 305 -19.41 17.09 -2.78
CA GLY A 305 -20.63 16.37 -2.42
C GLY A 305 -21.41 17.04 -1.30
N GLY A 306 -22.39 16.35 -0.76
CA GLY A 306 -23.20 16.78 0.37
C GLY A 306 -22.51 16.68 1.73
N ARG A 307 -23.26 16.22 2.73
CA ARG A 307 -22.69 15.99 4.06
C ARG A 307 -21.60 14.92 4.02
N ARG A 308 -20.63 15.08 4.88
CA ARG A 308 -19.56 14.09 5.08
C ARG A 308 -19.86 13.25 6.31
N LEU A 309 -19.83 11.94 6.14
CA LEU A 309 -19.97 10.95 7.21
C LEU A 309 -18.70 10.11 7.24
N VAL A 310 -18.33 9.65 8.44
CA VAL A 310 -17.20 8.72 8.60
C VAL A 310 -17.64 7.49 9.39
N ALA A 311 -17.26 6.31 8.92
CA ALA A 311 -17.40 5.03 9.61
C ALA A 311 -16.02 4.44 9.83
N LEU A 312 -15.51 4.52 11.06
CA LEU A 312 -14.12 4.21 11.39
C LEU A 312 -14.06 2.96 12.29
N GLY A 313 -13.24 1.99 11.89
CA GLY A 313 -12.86 0.84 12.70
C GLY A 313 -11.59 1.10 13.51
N GLU A 314 -11.35 0.27 14.51
CA GLU A 314 -10.14 0.38 15.33
C GLU A 314 -8.87 0.03 14.53
N MET A 315 -7.76 0.66 14.93
CA MET A 315 -6.43 0.38 14.40
C MET A 315 -5.79 -0.75 15.21
N LEU A 316 -5.36 -1.80 14.54
CA LEU A 316 -4.69 -2.95 15.16
C LEU A 316 -3.17 -2.78 15.18
N GLU A 317 -2.45 -3.58 15.96
CA GLU A 317 -0.98 -3.65 16.02
C GLU A 317 -0.29 -2.33 16.43
N ILE A 318 -0.99 -1.46 17.16
CA ILE A 318 -0.43 -0.17 17.67
C ILE A 318 0.31 -0.37 19.01
N GLY A 319 0.00 -1.43 19.75
CA GLY A 319 0.59 -1.68 21.07
C GLY A 319 0.11 -0.72 22.15
N GLU A 320 0.99 -0.35 23.07
CA GLU A 320 0.68 0.49 24.25
C GLU A 320 0.19 1.90 23.88
N GLU A 321 0.61 2.42 22.72
CA GLU A 321 0.21 3.74 22.24
C GLU A 321 -1.23 3.80 21.67
N SER A 322 -1.93 2.67 21.66
CA SER A 322 -3.24 2.54 21.01
C SER A 322 -4.25 3.59 21.47
N ALA A 323 -4.38 3.82 22.78
CA ALA A 323 -5.31 4.82 23.33
C ALA A 323 -4.99 6.24 22.82
N ARG A 324 -3.71 6.61 22.86
CA ARG A 324 -3.23 7.92 22.39
C ARG A 324 -3.45 8.13 20.90
N GLU A 325 -3.14 7.11 20.09
CA GLU A 325 -3.26 7.21 18.62
C GLU A 325 -4.73 7.27 18.18
N HIS A 326 -5.63 6.52 18.83
CA HIS A 326 -7.07 6.62 18.55
C HIS A 326 -7.61 8.00 18.94
N ALA A 327 -7.36 8.46 20.18
CA ALA A 327 -7.77 9.81 20.60
C ALA A 327 -7.18 10.91 19.73
N GLY A 328 -5.93 10.74 19.27
CA GLY A 328 -5.20 11.67 18.41
C GLY A 328 -5.79 11.88 17.02
N LEU A 329 -6.78 11.08 16.59
CA LEU A 329 -7.52 11.28 15.35
C LEU A 329 -8.61 12.36 15.44
N ALA A 330 -9.01 12.78 16.65
CA ALA A 330 -10.12 13.72 16.82
C ALA A 330 -9.94 15.05 16.05
N PRO A 331 -8.77 15.70 16.04
CA PRO A 331 -8.56 16.89 15.22
C PRO A 331 -8.74 16.63 13.72
N ASP A 332 -8.31 15.46 13.22
CA ASP A 332 -8.41 15.10 11.81
C ASP A 332 -9.86 14.81 11.40
N VAL A 333 -10.64 14.16 12.28
CA VAL A 333 -12.08 13.96 12.09
C VAL A 333 -12.80 15.30 12.01
N VAL A 334 -12.50 16.23 12.90
CA VAL A 334 -13.10 17.58 12.87
C VAL A 334 -12.69 18.32 11.59
N ALA A 335 -11.40 18.29 11.23
CA ALA A 335 -10.88 18.95 10.04
C ALA A 335 -11.42 18.34 8.73
N SER A 336 -11.85 17.07 8.74
CA SER A 336 -12.48 16.44 7.58
C SER A 336 -13.84 17.05 7.24
N GLY A 337 -14.45 17.80 8.17
CA GLY A 337 -15.78 18.35 8.05
C GLY A 337 -16.88 17.29 8.21
N ALA A 338 -16.60 16.17 8.88
CA ALA A 338 -17.58 15.14 9.17
C ALA A 338 -18.70 15.68 10.04
N GLU A 339 -19.93 15.45 9.64
CA GLU A 339 -21.16 15.83 10.36
C GLU A 339 -21.75 14.65 11.17
N GLY A 340 -21.36 13.43 10.83
CA GLY A 340 -21.72 12.23 11.56
C GLY A 340 -20.55 11.24 11.62
N VAL A 341 -20.34 10.63 12.79
CA VAL A 341 -19.24 9.74 13.08
C VAL A 341 -19.77 8.41 13.62
N PHE A 342 -19.38 7.33 12.97
CA PHE A 342 -19.74 5.96 13.33
C PHE A 342 -18.48 5.20 13.70
N LEU A 343 -18.38 4.70 14.92
CA LEU A 343 -17.16 4.15 15.49
C LEU A 343 -17.39 2.68 15.88
N ALA A 344 -16.56 1.79 15.35
CA ALA A 344 -16.60 0.36 15.64
C ALA A 344 -15.34 -0.13 16.36
N GLY A 345 -15.51 -0.86 17.45
CA GLY A 345 -14.43 -1.45 18.22
C GLY A 345 -14.19 -0.75 19.56
N ASP A 346 -13.67 -1.52 20.54
CA ASP A 346 -13.49 -1.03 21.91
C ASP A 346 -12.48 0.12 22.01
N LYS A 347 -11.41 0.08 21.20
CA LYS A 347 -10.37 1.12 21.21
C LYS A 347 -10.86 2.45 20.64
N MET A 348 -11.94 2.44 19.85
CA MET A 348 -12.54 3.66 19.31
C MET A 348 -13.28 4.48 20.36
N THR A 349 -13.51 3.97 21.57
CA THR A 349 -14.00 4.75 22.71
C THR A 349 -13.09 5.93 23.04
N HIS A 350 -11.77 5.77 22.90
CA HIS A 350 -10.80 6.85 23.10
C HIS A 350 -10.98 8.00 22.10
N LEU A 351 -11.31 7.69 20.84
CA LEU A 351 -11.66 8.71 19.86
C LEU A 351 -13.01 9.35 20.21
N ALA A 352 -14.03 8.55 20.57
CA ALA A 352 -15.35 9.03 20.92
C ALA A 352 -15.30 10.06 22.08
N GLU A 353 -14.49 9.78 23.11
CA GLU A 353 -14.28 10.68 24.25
C GLU A 353 -13.52 11.96 23.89
N ALA A 354 -12.64 11.90 22.88
CA ALA A 354 -11.83 13.04 22.43
C ALA A 354 -12.57 13.96 21.43
N LEU A 355 -13.67 13.48 20.82
CA LEU A 355 -14.45 14.26 19.87
C LEU A 355 -15.30 15.34 20.56
N PRO A 356 -15.56 16.50 19.90
CA PRO A 356 -16.43 17.53 20.43
C PRO A 356 -17.85 16.98 20.70
N PRO A 357 -18.48 17.32 21.86
CA PRO A 357 -19.85 16.86 22.19
C PRO A 357 -20.92 17.31 21.19
N SER A 358 -20.64 18.35 20.39
CA SER A 358 -21.54 18.85 19.36
C SER A 358 -21.56 17.97 18.11
N LEU A 359 -20.58 17.08 17.94
CA LEU A 359 -20.49 16.19 16.78
C LEU A 359 -21.38 14.96 17.03
N GLN A 360 -22.32 14.70 16.11
CA GLN A 360 -23.16 13.51 16.19
C GLN A 360 -22.32 12.26 16.05
N GLN A 361 -22.33 11.39 17.06
CA GLN A 361 -21.55 10.16 17.04
C GLN A 361 -22.37 8.96 17.51
N VAL A 362 -22.06 7.81 16.93
CA VAL A 362 -22.59 6.50 17.29
C VAL A 362 -21.41 5.55 17.47
N TRP A 363 -21.36 4.87 18.59
CA TRP A 363 -20.36 3.85 18.86
C TRP A 363 -21.01 2.49 19.06
N ALA A 364 -20.33 1.44 18.57
CA ALA A 364 -20.69 0.05 18.84
C ALA A 364 -19.43 -0.82 18.98
N PRO A 365 -19.45 -1.91 19.75
CA PRO A 365 -18.32 -2.81 19.91
C PRO A 365 -17.94 -3.53 18.61
N LYS A 366 -18.87 -3.69 17.66
CA LYS A 366 -18.66 -4.36 16.38
C LYS A 366 -19.24 -3.56 15.22
N ALA A 367 -18.62 -3.69 14.06
CA ALA A 367 -19.02 -2.96 12.85
C ALA A 367 -20.44 -3.33 12.36
N ASP A 368 -20.85 -4.60 12.47
CA ASP A 368 -22.19 -5.04 12.09
C ASP A 368 -23.31 -4.41 12.93
N GLU A 369 -23.01 -4.04 14.16
CA GLU A 369 -23.97 -3.33 15.04
C GLU A 369 -24.22 -1.87 14.62
N LEU A 370 -23.29 -1.26 13.87
CA LEU A 370 -23.45 0.10 13.33
C LEU A 370 -24.35 0.15 12.08
N TRP A 371 -24.59 -0.98 11.44
CA TRP A 371 -25.22 -1.03 10.12
C TRP A 371 -26.57 -0.29 10.06
N ASN A 372 -27.48 -0.57 11.01
CA ASN A 372 -28.80 0.07 11.03
C ASN A 372 -28.71 1.57 11.32
N ALA A 373 -27.81 1.99 12.22
CA ALA A 373 -27.62 3.40 12.53
C ALA A 373 -27.07 4.15 11.29
N LEU A 374 -26.11 3.55 10.58
CA LEU A 374 -25.53 4.11 9.38
C LEU A 374 -26.56 4.24 8.25
N LEU A 375 -27.33 3.18 7.96
CA LEU A 375 -28.37 3.20 6.92
C LEU A 375 -29.45 4.25 7.19
N ASN A 376 -29.82 4.46 8.46
CA ASN A 376 -30.80 5.47 8.85
C ASN A 376 -30.22 6.91 8.77
N ALA A 377 -28.92 7.06 8.88
CA ALA A 377 -28.27 8.36 8.86
C ALA A 377 -27.96 8.87 7.45
N VAL A 378 -27.61 7.95 6.53
CA VAL A 378 -27.17 8.29 5.15
C VAL A 378 -28.36 8.81 4.33
N ARG A 379 -28.11 9.86 3.54
CA ARG A 379 -29.09 10.53 2.67
C ARG A 379 -28.55 10.71 1.26
N ASP A 380 -29.44 11.10 0.36
CA ASP A 380 -29.09 11.46 -1.03
C ASP A 380 -28.02 12.55 -1.06
N GLY A 381 -26.98 12.32 -1.86
CA GLY A 381 -25.83 13.22 -2.05
C GLY A 381 -24.75 13.17 -0.97
N ASP A 382 -24.90 12.39 0.11
CA ASP A 382 -23.88 12.24 1.16
C ASP A 382 -22.58 11.61 0.62
N VAL A 383 -21.48 11.88 1.31
CA VAL A 383 -20.18 11.22 1.12
C VAL A 383 -19.84 10.48 2.41
N LEU A 384 -19.70 9.16 2.34
CA LEU A 384 -19.34 8.28 3.45
C LEU A 384 -17.94 7.70 3.23
N LEU A 385 -17.04 7.93 4.18
CA LEU A 385 -15.73 7.28 4.28
C LEU A 385 -15.81 6.12 5.27
#